data_42fa823cdf83ec0b771e6f1c3f2b10c6
#
_entry.id   42fa823cdf83ec0b771e6f1c3f2b10c6
#
_cell.length_a   1.000
_cell.length_b   1.000
_cell.length_c   1.000
_cell.angle_alpha   90.00
_cell.angle_beta   90.00
_cell.angle_gamma   90.00
#
_symmetry.space_group_name_H-M   'P 1'
#
loop_
_entity.id
_entity.type
_entity.pdbx_description
1 polymer ?
#
loop_
_entity_poly.entity_id
_entity_poly.type
_entity_poly.pdbx_seq_one_letter_code
_entity_poly.pdbx_strand_id
1 'polypeptide(L)'
;ASFVNFRNMLFNLSMIIMLLIMIFIMEGSLLGLSILFLLSNTFINIFSTLFLYKRNLHFIPSIKLISFKLFKSNLKLGLSFFLINISAIIMFSTDTLLISHLLGPEHVIYYALTLKVFIAFTMVQGFYIGPLWSAYSAKYLEKDFDWIQKTIKKSLLITLFLYLCILITISVFNHILNIWIGNSDYYNFDLIVAIAIYVSVRLWSSNFSTLLNGLSLTHLQLKTSIAATLLNIPLSIYLVKYTSLGIAGIAYGSAISLSIFAVIAPFYTYKILKRESYK
;
A
#
# COMPACT_ATOMS: atom_id res chain seq x y z
N ALA A 1 1.79 3.65 -17.09
CA ALA A 1 1.47 2.49 -16.23
C ALA A 1 1.96 1.17 -16.85
N SER A 2 1.62 0.83 -18.11
CA SER A 2 1.99 -0.45 -18.75
C SER A 2 3.50 -0.70 -18.81
N PHE A 3 4.30 0.32 -19.12
CA PHE A 3 5.77 0.20 -19.20
C PHE A 3 6.39 -0.08 -17.82
N VAL A 4 5.91 0.55 -16.77
CA VAL A 4 6.39 0.30 -15.39
C VAL A 4 6.06 -1.13 -14.95
N ASN A 5 4.86 -1.60 -15.23
CA ASN A 5 4.45 -2.96 -14.91
C ASN A 5 5.26 -4.00 -15.69
N PHE A 6 5.54 -3.76 -16.97
CA PHE A 6 6.41 -4.59 -17.79
C PHE A 6 7.84 -4.64 -17.24
N ARG A 7 8.41 -3.49 -16.86
CA ARG A 7 9.72 -3.41 -16.22
C ARG A 7 9.76 -4.21 -14.91
N ASN A 8 8.74 -4.08 -14.06
CA ASN A 8 8.67 -4.82 -12.79
C ASN A 8 8.53 -6.34 -13.03
N MET A 9 7.80 -6.75 -14.08
CA MET A 9 7.72 -8.15 -14.49
C MET A 9 9.12 -8.68 -14.91
N LEU A 10 9.84 -7.94 -15.74
CA LEU A 10 11.21 -8.32 -16.14
C LEU A 10 12.15 -8.42 -14.93
N PHE A 11 12.03 -7.49 -13.97
CA PHE A 11 12.80 -7.54 -12.73
C PHE A 11 12.50 -8.82 -11.94
N ASN A 12 11.23 -9.15 -11.72
CA ASN A 12 10.85 -10.36 -11.00
C ASN A 12 11.31 -11.64 -11.70
N LEU A 13 11.20 -11.69 -13.04
CA LEU A 13 11.71 -12.83 -13.81
C LEU A 13 13.23 -12.96 -13.71
N SER A 14 13.98 -11.87 -13.82
CA SER A 14 15.43 -11.89 -13.67
C SER A 14 15.85 -12.32 -12.27
N MET A 15 15.11 -11.93 -11.23
CA MET A 15 15.34 -12.37 -9.86
C MET A 15 15.14 -13.88 -9.69
N ILE A 16 14.07 -14.43 -10.26
CA ILE A 16 13.83 -15.89 -10.22
C ILE A 16 14.98 -16.63 -10.91
N ILE A 17 15.37 -16.19 -12.10
CA ILE A 17 16.48 -16.80 -12.86
C ILE A 17 17.79 -16.74 -12.05
N MET A 18 18.11 -15.59 -11.46
CA MET A 18 19.34 -15.43 -10.67
C MET A 18 19.31 -16.24 -9.38
N LEU A 19 18.14 -16.37 -8.71
CA LEU A 19 18.00 -17.25 -7.57
C LEU A 19 18.23 -18.72 -7.95
N LEU A 20 17.69 -19.17 -9.08
CA LEU A 20 17.94 -20.52 -9.58
C LEU A 20 19.42 -20.74 -9.89
N ILE A 21 20.07 -19.81 -10.57
CA ILE A 21 21.52 -19.87 -10.85
C ILE A 21 22.31 -19.97 -9.54
N MET A 22 21.95 -19.18 -8.53
CA MET A 22 22.64 -19.19 -7.24
C MET A 22 22.48 -20.54 -6.51
N ILE A 23 21.28 -21.14 -6.54
CA ILE A 23 21.03 -22.44 -5.91
C ILE A 23 21.85 -23.56 -6.59
N PHE A 24 21.97 -23.52 -7.91
CA PHE A 24 22.62 -24.59 -8.67
C PHE A 24 24.13 -24.42 -8.87
N ILE A 25 24.68 -23.19 -8.79
CA ILE A 25 26.06 -22.89 -9.19
C ILE A 25 26.90 -22.35 -8.03
N MET A 26 26.30 -21.71 -7.04
CA MET A 26 27.01 -21.05 -5.94
C MET A 26 26.51 -21.62 -4.60
N GLU A 27 27.45 -21.86 -3.68
CA GLU A 27 27.05 -22.05 -2.27
C GLU A 27 26.33 -20.81 -1.79
N GLY A 28 25.05 -20.97 -1.41
CA GLY A 28 24.16 -19.86 -1.07
C GLY A 28 24.69 -18.98 0.04
N SER A 29 25.16 -17.77 -0.29
CA SER A 29 25.54 -16.76 0.69
C SER A 29 24.58 -15.58 0.69
N LEU A 30 24.28 -15.05 1.88
CA LEU A 30 23.42 -13.86 2.04
C LEU A 30 24.00 -12.65 1.30
N LEU A 31 25.31 -12.51 1.26
CA LEU A 31 26.02 -11.46 0.55
C LEU A 31 25.87 -11.62 -0.96
N GLY A 32 26.02 -12.84 -1.49
CA GLY A 32 25.80 -13.13 -2.91
C GLY A 32 24.36 -12.79 -3.36
N LEU A 33 23.38 -13.16 -2.55
CA LEU A 33 21.97 -12.84 -2.78
C LEU A 33 21.70 -11.34 -2.82
N SER A 34 22.29 -10.58 -1.91
CA SER A 34 22.17 -9.12 -1.85
C SER A 34 22.81 -8.43 -3.06
N ILE A 35 23.98 -8.88 -3.49
CA ILE A 35 24.67 -8.36 -4.68
C ILE A 35 23.86 -8.65 -5.94
N LEU A 36 23.36 -9.88 -6.11
CA LEU A 36 22.53 -10.25 -7.26
C LEU A 36 21.26 -9.40 -7.33
N PHE A 37 20.59 -9.19 -6.18
CA PHE A 37 19.41 -8.30 -6.10
C PHE A 37 19.73 -6.87 -6.57
N LEU A 38 20.80 -6.28 -6.08
CA LEU A 38 21.21 -4.93 -6.44
C LEU A 38 21.60 -4.82 -7.93
N LEU A 39 22.38 -5.77 -8.44
CA LEU A 39 22.81 -5.79 -9.84
C LEU A 39 21.62 -5.96 -10.78
N SER A 40 20.68 -6.88 -10.49
CA SER A 40 19.47 -7.09 -11.30
C SER A 40 18.62 -5.81 -11.38
N ASN A 41 18.37 -5.19 -10.23
CA ASN A 41 17.56 -3.98 -10.16
C ASN A 41 18.24 -2.83 -10.94
N THR A 42 19.52 -2.64 -10.73
CA THR A 42 20.30 -1.60 -11.40
C THR A 42 20.34 -1.80 -12.92
N PHE A 43 20.63 -3.03 -13.35
CA PHE A 43 20.71 -3.38 -14.77
C PHE A 43 19.36 -3.14 -15.50
N ILE A 44 18.27 -3.62 -14.93
CA ILE A 44 16.94 -3.46 -15.53
C ILE A 44 16.50 -2.00 -15.56
N ASN A 45 16.81 -1.22 -14.52
CA ASN A 45 16.52 0.21 -14.52
C ASN A 45 17.32 0.96 -15.58
N ILE A 46 18.62 0.71 -15.70
CA ILE A 46 19.48 1.32 -16.74
C ILE A 46 18.97 0.94 -18.14
N PHE A 47 18.78 -0.37 -18.37
CA PHE A 47 18.30 -0.87 -19.67
C PHE A 47 16.94 -0.27 -20.07
N SER A 48 15.98 -0.26 -19.15
CA SER A 48 14.64 0.32 -19.38
C SER A 48 14.72 1.82 -19.69
N THR A 49 15.59 2.55 -19.00
CA THR A 49 15.78 3.98 -19.19
C THR A 49 16.40 4.28 -20.55
N LEU A 50 17.46 3.56 -20.93
CA LEU A 50 18.11 3.69 -22.23
C LEU A 50 17.14 3.33 -23.38
N PHE A 51 16.36 2.25 -23.20
CA PHE A 51 15.35 1.86 -24.17
C PHE A 51 14.28 2.94 -24.37
N LEU A 52 13.78 3.54 -23.29
CA LEU A 52 12.81 4.61 -23.31
C LEU A 52 13.35 5.86 -24.02
N TYR A 53 14.58 6.25 -23.70
CA TYR A 53 15.21 7.43 -24.31
C TYR A 53 15.56 7.21 -25.78
N LYS A 54 16.01 6.02 -26.16
CA LYS A 54 16.26 5.67 -27.58
C LYS A 54 14.98 5.79 -28.43
N ARG A 55 13.82 5.44 -27.85
CA ARG A 55 12.53 5.52 -28.52
C ARG A 55 11.93 6.92 -28.51
N ASN A 56 12.28 7.76 -27.51
CA ASN A 56 11.68 9.07 -27.28
C ASN A 56 12.75 10.09 -26.89
N LEU A 57 13.49 10.60 -27.86
CA LEU A 57 14.63 11.51 -27.64
C LEU A 57 14.25 12.79 -26.89
N HIS A 58 13.03 13.28 -27.04
CA HIS A 58 12.54 14.48 -26.34
C HIS A 58 12.30 14.28 -24.83
N PHE A 59 12.31 13.05 -24.33
CA PHE A 59 12.28 12.79 -22.87
C PHE A 59 13.65 12.79 -22.22
N ILE A 60 14.73 12.97 -23.00
CA ILE A 60 16.08 13.04 -22.41
C ILE A 60 16.18 14.28 -21.53
N PRO A 61 16.52 14.13 -20.24
CA PRO A 61 16.65 15.26 -19.33
C PRO A 61 17.74 16.23 -19.79
N SER A 62 17.44 17.53 -19.76
CA SER A 62 18.43 18.57 -20.06
C SER A 62 18.60 19.52 -18.88
N ILE A 63 19.83 19.75 -18.47
CA ILE A 63 20.17 20.69 -17.39
C ILE A 63 19.69 22.12 -17.72
N LYS A 64 19.64 22.46 -19.02
CA LYS A 64 19.20 23.77 -19.49
C LYS A 64 17.71 24.05 -19.22
N LEU A 65 16.90 23.01 -18.98
CA LEU A 65 15.48 23.10 -18.73
C LEU A 65 15.12 23.17 -17.23
N ILE A 66 16.12 23.22 -16.35
CA ILE A 66 15.90 23.32 -14.90
C ILE A 66 15.27 24.69 -14.58
N SER A 67 14.07 24.65 -14.02
CA SER A 67 13.36 25.85 -13.54
C SER A 67 13.16 25.78 -12.02
N PHE A 68 13.71 26.76 -11.31
CA PHE A 68 13.58 26.86 -9.85
C PHE A 68 12.10 27.04 -9.41
N LYS A 69 11.30 27.72 -10.22
CA LYS A 69 9.87 27.88 -9.98
C LYS A 69 9.12 26.53 -10.02
N LEU A 70 9.40 25.72 -11.03
CA LEU A 70 8.84 24.36 -11.15
C LEU A 70 9.36 23.44 -10.04
N PHE A 71 10.65 23.55 -9.70
CA PHE A 71 11.22 22.79 -8.58
C PHE A 71 10.48 23.08 -7.27
N LYS A 72 10.28 24.35 -6.91
CA LYS A 72 9.60 24.76 -5.67
C LYS A 72 8.13 24.27 -5.63
N SER A 73 7.43 24.33 -6.76
CA SER A 73 6.05 23.82 -6.87
C SER A 73 5.98 22.31 -6.67
N ASN A 74 6.84 21.57 -7.35
CA ASN A 74 6.90 20.12 -7.27
C ASN A 74 7.42 19.65 -5.91
N LEU A 75 8.34 20.38 -5.27
CA LEU A 75 8.87 20.09 -3.95
C LEU A 75 7.77 20.06 -2.88
N LYS A 76 6.83 21.00 -2.93
CA LYS A 76 5.70 21.04 -1.99
C LYS A 76 4.83 19.78 -2.10
N LEU A 77 4.51 19.38 -3.31
CA LEU A 77 3.72 18.18 -3.56
C LEU A 77 4.52 16.92 -3.19
N GLY A 78 5.79 16.85 -3.60
CA GLY A 78 6.69 15.75 -3.27
C GLY A 78 6.89 15.58 -1.76
N LEU A 79 7.03 16.67 -1.01
CA LEU A 79 7.15 16.65 0.44
C LEU A 79 5.86 16.11 1.10
N SER A 80 4.69 16.47 0.56
CA SER A 80 3.42 15.90 1.05
C SER A 80 3.38 14.39 0.87
N PHE A 81 3.73 13.88 -0.31
CA PHE A 81 3.83 12.44 -0.55
C PHE A 81 4.89 11.76 0.31
N PHE A 82 6.04 12.40 0.50
CA PHE A 82 7.10 11.90 1.35
C PHE A 82 6.64 11.72 2.80
N LEU A 83 5.99 12.73 3.38
CA LEU A 83 5.47 12.67 4.74
C LEU A 83 4.34 11.63 4.89
N ILE A 84 3.46 11.49 3.89
CA ILE A 84 2.43 10.44 3.87
C ILE A 84 3.09 9.04 3.87
N ASN A 85 4.13 8.82 3.05
CA ASN A 85 4.83 7.54 3.00
C ASN A 85 5.60 7.25 4.29
N ILE A 86 6.29 8.25 4.88
CA ILE A 86 6.94 8.08 6.19
C ILE A 86 5.91 7.73 7.27
N SER A 87 4.77 8.41 7.31
CA SER A 87 3.70 8.09 8.25
C SER A 87 3.24 6.64 8.10
N ALA A 88 3.09 6.16 6.88
CA ALA A 88 2.73 4.76 6.62
C ALA A 88 3.83 3.79 7.08
N ILE A 89 5.10 4.07 6.78
CA ILE A 89 6.23 3.23 7.21
C ILE A 89 6.29 3.15 8.74
N ILE A 90 6.19 4.28 9.43
CA ILE A 90 6.19 4.32 10.90
C ILE A 90 5.06 3.45 11.42
N MET A 91 3.82 3.66 10.94
CA MET A 91 2.66 2.93 11.40
C MET A 91 2.82 1.40 11.25
N PHE A 92 3.28 0.93 10.08
CA PHE A 92 3.43 -0.51 9.82
C PHE A 92 4.64 -1.13 10.53
N SER A 93 5.76 -0.41 10.63
CA SER A 93 6.95 -0.93 11.34
C SER A 93 6.74 -0.94 12.85
N THR A 94 5.96 0.00 13.37
CA THR A 94 5.70 0.11 14.80
C THR A 94 4.86 -1.05 15.31
N ASP A 95 3.91 -1.57 14.54
CA ASP A 95 3.09 -2.72 14.93
C ASP A 95 3.98 -3.91 15.35
N THR A 96 4.95 -4.29 14.50
CA THR A 96 5.88 -5.39 14.79
C THR A 96 6.77 -5.11 16.01
N LEU A 97 7.25 -3.87 16.15
CA LEU A 97 8.07 -3.46 17.30
C LEU A 97 7.25 -3.49 18.60
N LEU A 98 6.01 -3.01 18.59
CA LEU A 98 5.13 -3.04 19.74
C LEU A 98 4.80 -4.46 20.18
N ILE A 99 4.51 -5.36 19.23
CA ILE A 99 4.26 -6.78 19.53
C ILE A 99 5.48 -7.38 20.20
N SER A 100 6.66 -7.24 19.60
CA SER A 100 7.91 -7.80 20.14
C SER A 100 8.24 -7.28 21.54
N HIS A 101 7.99 -5.99 21.80
CA HIS A 101 8.32 -5.35 23.07
C HIS A 101 7.28 -5.59 24.18
N LEU A 102 5.98 -5.63 23.84
CA LEU A 102 4.89 -5.72 24.81
C LEU A 102 4.46 -7.17 25.11
N LEU A 103 4.56 -8.05 24.12
CA LEU A 103 4.03 -9.42 24.18
C LEU A 103 5.11 -10.49 24.04
N GLY A 104 6.26 -10.14 23.47
CA GLY A 104 7.35 -11.05 23.15
C GLY A 104 7.54 -11.30 21.66
N PRO A 105 8.78 -11.57 21.22
CA PRO A 105 9.11 -11.76 19.79
C PRO A 105 8.41 -12.98 19.16
N GLU A 106 8.04 -14.00 19.94
CA GLU A 106 7.30 -15.19 19.51
C GLU A 106 5.91 -14.84 18.97
N HIS A 107 5.29 -13.76 19.46
CA HIS A 107 3.98 -13.31 19.00
C HIS A 107 4.02 -12.63 17.62
N VAL A 108 5.19 -12.17 17.18
CA VAL A 108 5.34 -11.49 15.87
C VAL A 108 4.95 -12.42 14.71
N ILE A 109 5.23 -13.74 14.84
CA ILE A 109 4.91 -14.69 13.79
C ILE A 109 3.40 -14.83 13.57
N TYR A 110 2.61 -14.84 14.63
CA TYR A 110 1.13 -14.90 14.53
C TYR A 110 0.57 -13.73 13.74
N TYR A 111 1.05 -12.52 14.07
CA TYR A 111 0.68 -11.30 13.39
C TYR A 111 1.11 -11.31 11.92
N ALA A 112 2.37 -11.66 11.66
CA ALA A 112 2.96 -11.65 10.33
C ALA A 112 2.28 -12.65 9.39
N LEU A 113 1.99 -13.88 9.86
CA LEU A 113 1.31 -14.90 9.06
C LEU A 113 -0.13 -14.47 8.73
N THR A 114 -0.86 -14.00 9.74
CA THR A 114 -2.24 -13.53 9.54
C THR A 114 -2.27 -12.35 8.58
N LEU A 115 -1.37 -11.37 8.77
CA LEU A 115 -1.29 -10.22 7.88
C LEU A 115 -0.95 -10.61 6.43
N LYS A 116 -0.06 -11.58 6.20
CA LYS A 116 0.30 -12.04 4.86
C LYS A 116 -0.89 -12.58 4.07
N VAL A 117 -1.80 -13.30 4.70
CA VAL A 117 -3.01 -13.82 4.05
C VAL A 117 -3.91 -12.65 3.62
N PHE A 118 -4.20 -11.73 4.53
CA PHE A 118 -5.14 -10.64 4.24
C PHE A 118 -4.55 -9.53 3.35
N ILE A 119 -3.24 -9.29 3.39
CA ILE A 119 -2.61 -8.27 2.54
C ILE A 119 -2.68 -8.64 1.05
N ALA A 120 -2.88 -9.90 0.71
CA ALA A 120 -3.12 -10.35 -0.66
C ALA A 120 -4.31 -9.63 -1.30
N PHE A 121 -5.37 -9.33 -0.54
CA PHE A 121 -6.51 -8.56 -1.02
C PHE A 121 -6.12 -7.13 -1.43
N THR A 122 -5.16 -6.51 -0.74
CA THR A 122 -4.65 -5.19 -1.14
C THR A 122 -3.84 -5.25 -2.43
N MET A 123 -3.14 -6.37 -2.69
CA MET A 123 -2.44 -6.60 -3.96
C MET A 123 -3.43 -6.76 -5.11
N VAL A 124 -4.48 -7.58 -4.92
CA VAL A 124 -5.55 -7.75 -5.90
C VAL A 124 -6.22 -6.41 -6.22
N GLN A 125 -6.56 -5.62 -5.19
CA GLN A 125 -7.11 -4.28 -5.39
C GLN A 125 -6.13 -3.37 -6.13
N GLY A 126 -4.83 -3.48 -5.85
CA GLY A 126 -3.75 -2.70 -6.47
C GLY A 126 -3.71 -2.82 -7.99
N PHE A 127 -3.98 -3.99 -8.55
CA PHE A 127 -4.07 -4.20 -10.01
C PHE A 127 -5.15 -3.35 -10.66
N TYR A 128 -6.26 -3.15 -9.98
CA TYR A 128 -7.37 -2.36 -10.45
C TYR A 128 -7.19 -0.87 -10.15
N ILE A 129 -6.81 -0.52 -8.93
CA ILE A 129 -6.70 0.88 -8.47
C ILE A 129 -5.47 1.59 -9.05
N GLY A 130 -4.36 0.88 -9.26
CA GLY A 130 -3.13 1.47 -9.74
C GLY A 130 -3.27 2.29 -11.02
N PRO A 131 -3.89 1.78 -12.09
CA PRO A 131 -4.14 2.54 -13.31
C PRO A 131 -5.09 3.73 -13.13
N LEU A 132 -5.98 3.70 -12.13
CA LEU A 132 -6.97 4.75 -11.92
C LEU A 132 -6.34 6.08 -11.49
N TRP A 133 -5.17 6.09 -10.87
CA TRP A 133 -4.48 7.32 -10.51
C TRP A 133 -4.30 8.26 -11.72
N SER A 134 -3.68 7.74 -12.78
CA SER A 134 -3.45 8.52 -14.00
C SER A 134 -4.75 8.85 -14.76
N ALA A 135 -5.72 7.92 -14.73
CA ALA A 135 -7.03 8.12 -15.35
C ALA A 135 -7.82 9.23 -14.64
N TYR A 136 -7.84 9.26 -13.31
CA TYR A 136 -8.46 10.35 -12.54
C TYR A 136 -7.81 11.70 -12.85
N SER A 137 -6.46 11.74 -12.95
CA SER A 137 -5.76 12.98 -13.30
C SER A 137 -6.15 13.49 -14.68
N ALA A 138 -6.18 12.62 -15.68
CA ALA A 138 -6.60 12.99 -17.04
C ALA A 138 -8.05 13.49 -17.09
N LYS A 139 -8.97 12.73 -16.50
CA LYS A 139 -10.40 13.07 -16.48
C LYS A 139 -10.73 14.32 -15.66
N TYR A 140 -9.96 14.61 -14.63
CA TYR A 140 -10.08 15.87 -13.89
C TYR A 140 -9.70 17.09 -14.74
N LEU A 141 -8.63 16.98 -15.54
CA LEU A 141 -8.23 18.04 -16.48
C LEU A 141 -9.25 18.24 -17.61
N GLU A 142 -9.88 17.16 -18.06
CA GLU A 142 -10.98 17.18 -19.05
C GLU A 142 -12.30 17.66 -18.46
N LYS A 143 -12.40 17.88 -17.15
CA LYS A 143 -13.63 18.20 -16.39
C LYS A 143 -14.73 17.15 -16.50
N ASP A 144 -14.39 15.89 -16.80
CA ASP A 144 -15.32 14.77 -16.90
C ASP A 144 -15.62 14.18 -15.51
N PHE A 145 -16.36 14.95 -14.70
CA PHE A 145 -16.70 14.58 -13.32
C PHE A 145 -17.68 13.41 -13.26
N ASP A 146 -18.50 13.23 -14.30
CA ASP A 146 -19.43 12.10 -14.39
C ASP A 146 -18.67 10.77 -14.50
N TRP A 147 -17.63 10.72 -15.30
CA TRP A 147 -16.77 9.56 -15.41
C TRP A 147 -16.08 9.27 -14.06
N ILE A 148 -15.56 10.29 -13.39
CA ILE A 148 -14.92 10.14 -12.06
C ILE A 148 -15.91 9.55 -11.05
N GLN A 149 -17.14 10.06 -10.98
CA GLN A 149 -18.17 9.57 -10.06
C GLN A 149 -18.59 8.13 -10.39
N LYS A 150 -18.77 7.78 -11.65
CA LYS A 150 -19.08 6.41 -12.09
C LYS A 150 -17.94 5.45 -11.74
N THR A 151 -16.71 5.88 -11.94
CA THR A 151 -15.53 5.06 -11.71
C THR A 151 -15.29 4.81 -10.22
N ILE A 152 -15.44 5.81 -9.35
CA ILE A 152 -15.32 5.60 -7.90
C ILE A 152 -16.43 4.67 -7.37
N LYS A 153 -17.67 4.77 -7.88
CA LYS A 153 -18.76 3.85 -7.52
C LYS A 153 -18.43 2.40 -7.91
N LYS A 154 -17.90 2.18 -9.11
CA LYS A 154 -17.45 0.84 -9.55
C LYS A 154 -16.32 0.30 -8.67
N SER A 155 -15.36 1.16 -8.32
CA SER A 155 -14.26 0.82 -7.44
C SER A 155 -14.75 0.38 -6.05
N LEU A 156 -15.73 1.09 -5.50
CA LEU A 156 -16.35 0.74 -4.22
C LEU A 156 -17.13 -0.58 -4.28
N LEU A 157 -17.81 -0.89 -5.41
CA LEU A 157 -18.47 -2.19 -5.60
C LEU A 157 -17.48 -3.34 -5.63
N ILE A 158 -16.33 -3.17 -6.29
CA ILE A 158 -15.24 -4.17 -6.26
C ILE A 158 -14.69 -4.33 -4.84
N THR A 159 -14.53 -3.24 -4.10
CA THR A 159 -14.10 -3.30 -2.70
C THR A 159 -15.13 -4.05 -1.84
N LEU A 160 -16.43 -3.87 -2.07
CA LEU A 160 -17.48 -4.63 -1.39
C LEU A 160 -17.40 -6.12 -1.71
N PHE A 161 -17.12 -6.49 -2.96
CA PHE A 161 -16.86 -7.89 -3.33
C PHE A 161 -15.64 -8.45 -2.59
N LEU A 162 -14.55 -7.69 -2.47
CA LEU A 162 -13.37 -8.10 -1.70
C LEU A 162 -13.70 -8.30 -0.22
N TYR A 163 -14.62 -7.53 0.36
CA TYR A 163 -15.10 -7.77 1.73
C TYR A 163 -15.80 -9.12 1.89
N LEU A 164 -16.61 -9.52 0.92
CA LEU A 164 -17.19 -10.86 0.92
C LEU A 164 -16.11 -11.94 0.88
N CYS A 165 -15.09 -11.74 0.05
CA CYS A 165 -13.94 -12.67 0.01
C CYS A 165 -13.17 -12.69 1.34
N ILE A 166 -12.99 -11.55 2.02
CA ILE A 166 -12.38 -11.47 3.34
C ILE A 166 -13.21 -12.26 4.38
N LEU A 167 -14.53 -12.12 4.37
CA LEU A 167 -15.41 -12.88 5.27
C LEU A 167 -15.30 -14.39 5.05
N ILE A 168 -15.25 -14.83 3.79
CA ILE A 168 -15.02 -16.24 3.46
C ILE A 168 -13.64 -16.67 3.97
N THR A 169 -12.60 -15.84 3.79
CA THR A 169 -11.24 -16.14 4.24
C THR A 169 -11.18 -16.32 5.76
N ILE A 170 -11.89 -15.51 6.54
CA ILE A 170 -11.99 -15.70 8.00
C ILE A 170 -12.52 -17.10 8.33
N SER A 171 -13.58 -17.53 7.64
CA SER A 171 -14.23 -18.82 7.91
C SER A 171 -13.34 -20.02 7.57
N VAL A 172 -12.48 -19.91 6.54
CA VAL A 172 -11.61 -21.01 6.10
C VAL A 172 -10.14 -20.82 6.53
N PHE A 173 -9.85 -19.82 7.39
CA PHE A 173 -8.47 -19.41 7.71
C PHE A 173 -7.63 -20.57 8.28
N ASN A 174 -8.22 -21.39 9.14
CA ASN A 174 -7.53 -22.56 9.71
C ASN A 174 -7.09 -23.56 8.61
N HIS A 175 -7.91 -23.77 7.59
CA HIS A 175 -7.56 -24.63 6.45
C HIS A 175 -6.42 -24.02 5.62
N ILE A 176 -6.43 -22.69 5.45
CA ILE A 176 -5.35 -21.98 4.76
C ILE A 176 -4.01 -22.18 5.50
N LEU A 177 -4.00 -22.05 6.83
CA LEU A 177 -2.79 -22.27 7.63
C LEU A 177 -2.29 -23.73 7.51
N ASN A 178 -3.20 -24.69 7.60
CA ASN A 178 -2.84 -26.12 7.49
C ASN A 178 -2.23 -26.46 6.13
N ILE A 179 -2.79 -25.94 5.03
CA ILE A 179 -2.26 -26.18 3.68
C ILE A 179 -0.92 -25.46 3.47
N TRP A 180 -0.78 -24.23 4.00
CA TRP A 180 0.39 -23.40 3.73
C TRP A 180 1.59 -23.74 4.62
N ILE A 181 1.36 -24.01 5.91
CA ILE A 181 2.41 -24.17 6.92
C ILE A 181 2.45 -25.60 7.47
N GLY A 182 1.39 -26.38 7.25
CA GLY A 182 1.26 -27.73 7.82
C GLY A 182 0.92 -27.74 9.32
N ASN A 183 0.63 -26.60 9.91
CA ASN A 183 0.32 -26.43 11.33
C ASN A 183 -0.70 -25.33 11.57
N SER A 184 -1.69 -25.61 12.43
CA SER A 184 -2.74 -24.68 12.85
C SER A 184 -2.47 -24.02 14.22
N ASP A 185 -1.33 -24.25 14.87
CA ASP A 185 -1.02 -23.68 16.18
C ASP A 185 -0.96 -22.15 16.17
N TYR A 186 -0.78 -21.56 14.98
CA TYR A 186 -0.79 -20.11 14.77
C TYR A 186 -2.19 -19.50 14.61
N TYR A 187 -3.25 -20.29 14.80
CA TYR A 187 -4.63 -19.83 14.73
C TYR A 187 -5.00 -18.99 15.95
N ASN A 188 -5.41 -17.75 15.71
CA ASN A 188 -5.95 -16.85 16.74
C ASN A 188 -7.11 -16.05 16.13
N PHE A 189 -8.34 -16.41 16.53
CA PHE A 189 -9.55 -15.86 15.92
C PHE A 189 -9.66 -14.33 16.10
N ASP A 190 -9.37 -13.81 17.30
CA ASP A 190 -9.47 -12.37 17.60
C ASP A 190 -8.49 -11.57 16.73
N LEU A 191 -7.28 -12.09 16.55
CA LEU A 191 -6.28 -11.48 15.67
C LEU A 191 -6.71 -11.53 14.20
N ILE A 192 -7.28 -12.63 13.75
CA ILE A 192 -7.78 -12.82 12.38
C ILE A 192 -8.85 -11.77 12.07
N VAL A 193 -9.83 -11.61 12.97
CA VAL A 193 -10.90 -10.62 12.82
C VAL A 193 -10.34 -9.19 12.87
N ALA A 194 -9.42 -8.90 13.79
CA ALA A 194 -8.82 -7.58 13.91
C ALA A 194 -8.03 -7.19 12.64
N ILE A 195 -7.23 -8.09 12.08
CA ILE A 195 -6.49 -7.87 10.83
C ILE A 195 -7.44 -7.78 9.62
N ALA A 196 -8.49 -8.59 9.58
CA ALA A 196 -9.50 -8.50 8.53
C ALA A 196 -10.18 -7.12 8.52
N ILE A 197 -10.54 -6.58 9.68
CA ILE A 197 -11.09 -5.23 9.84
C ILE A 197 -10.06 -4.17 9.41
N TYR A 198 -8.82 -4.28 9.87
CA TYR A 198 -7.75 -3.37 9.49
C TYR A 198 -7.54 -3.34 7.96
N VAL A 199 -7.46 -4.50 7.32
CA VAL A 199 -7.29 -4.59 5.85
C VAL A 199 -8.54 -4.06 5.13
N SER A 200 -9.73 -4.29 5.65
CA SER A 200 -10.99 -3.75 5.11
C SER A 200 -11.00 -2.22 5.12
N VAL A 201 -10.61 -1.60 6.22
CA VAL A 201 -10.47 -0.12 6.33
C VAL A 201 -9.42 0.39 5.33
N ARG A 202 -8.32 -0.34 5.14
CA ARG A 202 -7.28 -0.01 4.19
C ARG A 202 -7.76 -0.09 2.74
N LEU A 203 -8.50 -1.14 2.37
CA LEU A 203 -9.11 -1.29 1.04
C LEU A 203 -10.10 -0.15 0.73
N TRP A 204 -10.93 0.21 1.71
CA TRP A 204 -11.84 1.34 1.59
C TRP A 204 -11.09 2.65 1.36
N SER A 205 -10.11 2.93 2.22
CA SER A 205 -9.30 4.15 2.19
C SER A 205 -8.54 4.32 0.89
N SER A 206 -8.05 3.23 0.29
CA SER A 206 -7.24 3.26 -0.93
C SER A 206 -8.01 3.78 -2.15
N ASN A 207 -9.34 3.58 -2.23
CA ASN A 207 -10.16 4.15 -3.30
C ASN A 207 -10.11 5.68 -3.28
N PHE A 208 -10.30 6.27 -2.11
CA PHE A 208 -10.31 7.73 -1.94
C PHE A 208 -8.92 8.33 -2.02
N SER A 209 -7.89 7.65 -1.48
CA SER A 209 -6.52 8.14 -1.59
C SER A 209 -6.05 8.17 -3.04
N THR A 210 -6.37 7.14 -3.83
CA THR A 210 -6.03 7.11 -5.27
C THR A 210 -6.74 8.23 -6.04
N LEU A 211 -8.01 8.49 -5.76
CA LEU A 211 -8.75 9.60 -6.35
C LEU A 211 -8.10 10.93 -5.98
N LEU A 212 -7.89 11.21 -4.68
CA LEU A 212 -7.31 12.47 -4.22
C LEU A 212 -5.87 12.67 -4.75
N ASN A 213 -5.09 11.60 -4.85
CA ASN A 213 -3.75 11.66 -5.46
C ASN A 213 -3.83 11.99 -6.95
N GLY A 214 -4.79 11.43 -7.69
CA GLY A 214 -5.05 11.75 -9.09
C GLY A 214 -5.41 13.22 -9.30
N LEU A 215 -6.15 13.81 -8.36
CA LEU A 215 -6.51 15.22 -8.35
C LEU A 215 -5.41 16.13 -7.76
N SER A 216 -4.28 15.59 -7.31
CA SER A 216 -3.21 16.30 -6.58
C SER A 216 -3.68 16.98 -5.29
N LEU A 217 -4.75 16.48 -4.66
CA LEU A 217 -5.36 17.01 -3.44
C LEU A 217 -4.90 16.24 -2.19
N THR A 218 -3.60 16.29 -1.91
CA THR A 218 -2.96 15.49 -0.86
C THR A 218 -3.14 16.03 0.57
N HIS A 219 -3.69 17.24 0.75
CA HIS A 219 -3.77 17.90 2.06
C HIS A 219 -4.56 17.12 3.11
N LEU A 220 -5.71 16.55 2.73
CA LEU A 220 -6.50 15.75 3.65
C LEU A 220 -5.72 14.50 4.08
N GLN A 221 -5.18 13.77 3.11
CA GLN A 221 -4.42 12.55 3.35
C GLN A 221 -3.19 12.81 4.23
N LEU A 222 -2.46 13.92 4.00
CA LEU A 222 -1.33 14.32 4.82
C LEU A 222 -1.73 14.55 6.29
N LYS A 223 -2.76 15.36 6.51
CA LYS A 223 -3.22 15.66 7.88
C LYS A 223 -3.70 14.42 8.62
N THR A 224 -4.48 13.60 7.95
CA THR A 224 -5.04 12.37 8.57
C THR A 224 -3.99 11.28 8.75
N SER A 225 -2.99 11.16 7.87
CA SER A 225 -1.91 10.20 8.05
C SER A 225 -1.00 10.55 9.22
N ILE A 226 -0.69 11.83 9.42
CA ILE A 226 0.05 12.29 10.60
C ILE A 226 -0.77 12.04 11.87
N ALA A 227 -2.05 12.41 11.89
CA ALA A 227 -2.93 12.16 13.03
C ALA A 227 -3.06 10.66 13.34
N ALA A 228 -3.23 9.83 12.30
CA ALA A 228 -3.29 8.37 12.45
C ALA A 228 -2.00 7.80 13.04
N THR A 229 -0.83 8.24 12.56
CA THR A 229 0.47 7.78 13.08
C THR A 229 0.67 8.16 14.54
N LEU A 230 0.32 9.39 14.93
CA LEU A 230 0.44 9.84 16.31
C LEU A 230 -0.54 9.13 17.25
N LEU A 231 -1.73 8.78 16.76
CA LEU A 231 -2.75 8.08 17.54
C LEU A 231 -2.46 6.57 17.62
N ASN A 232 -1.91 5.97 16.58
CA ASN A 232 -1.70 4.52 16.48
C ASN A 232 -0.90 3.96 17.65
N ILE A 233 0.25 4.57 17.96
CA ILE A 233 1.15 4.06 19.03
C ILE A 233 0.48 4.05 20.40
N PRO A 234 -0.03 5.18 20.93
CA PRO A 234 -0.64 5.20 22.27
C PRO A 234 -1.92 4.35 22.32
N LEU A 235 -2.70 4.31 21.24
CA LEU A 235 -3.92 3.51 21.18
C LEU A 235 -3.61 2.01 21.19
N SER A 236 -2.64 1.56 20.41
CA SER A 236 -2.19 0.16 20.38
C SER A 236 -1.66 -0.27 21.76
N ILE A 237 -0.84 0.56 22.41
CA ILE A 237 -0.34 0.29 23.76
C ILE A 237 -1.50 0.20 24.76
N TYR A 238 -2.47 1.12 24.66
CA TYR A 238 -3.64 1.12 25.53
C TYR A 238 -4.47 -0.17 25.36
N LEU A 239 -4.77 -0.55 24.09
CA LEU A 239 -5.57 -1.74 23.82
C LEU A 239 -4.89 -3.03 24.26
N VAL A 240 -3.56 -3.13 24.15
CA VAL A 240 -2.81 -4.31 24.60
C VAL A 240 -2.74 -4.38 26.14
N LYS A 241 -2.49 -3.25 26.82
CA LYS A 241 -2.23 -3.26 28.28
C LYS A 241 -3.48 -3.23 29.13
N TYR A 242 -4.54 -2.57 28.68
CA TYR A 242 -5.72 -2.28 29.49
C TYR A 242 -7.00 -2.98 29.01
N THR A 243 -6.89 -3.83 27.96
CA THR A 243 -8.00 -4.67 27.51
C THR A 243 -7.55 -6.13 27.38
N SER A 244 -8.51 -7.04 27.24
CA SER A 244 -8.24 -8.48 27.01
C SER A 244 -7.89 -8.83 25.55
N LEU A 245 -7.66 -7.82 24.67
CA LEU A 245 -7.46 -8.05 23.24
C LEU A 245 -6.06 -8.61 22.90
N GLY A 246 -5.07 -8.49 23.79
CA GLY A 246 -3.73 -8.99 23.54
C GLY A 246 -3.17 -8.50 22.19
N ILE A 247 -2.66 -9.41 21.37
CA ILE A 247 -2.07 -9.11 20.06
C ILE A 247 -3.09 -8.48 19.08
N ALA A 248 -4.37 -8.81 19.17
CA ALA A 248 -5.42 -8.22 18.34
C ALA A 248 -5.56 -6.71 18.60
N GLY A 249 -5.23 -6.24 19.81
CA GLY A 249 -5.24 -4.83 20.18
C GLY A 249 -4.34 -3.97 19.28
N ILE A 250 -3.22 -4.50 18.80
CA ILE A 250 -2.35 -3.80 17.85
C ILE A 250 -3.07 -3.57 16.51
N ALA A 251 -3.67 -4.62 15.96
CA ALA A 251 -4.40 -4.52 14.69
C ALA A 251 -5.63 -3.60 14.79
N TYR A 252 -6.36 -3.66 15.91
CA TYR A 252 -7.47 -2.71 16.17
C TYR A 252 -6.98 -1.27 16.31
N GLY A 253 -5.85 -1.04 16.98
CA GLY A 253 -5.23 0.27 17.07
C GLY A 253 -4.93 0.86 15.70
N SER A 254 -4.37 0.06 14.80
CA SER A 254 -4.08 0.43 13.41
C SER A 254 -5.37 0.65 12.61
N ALA A 255 -6.40 -0.19 12.78
CA ALA A 255 -7.69 -0.02 12.11
C ALA A 255 -8.41 1.27 12.52
N ILE A 256 -8.47 1.56 13.83
CA ILE A 256 -9.12 2.76 14.36
C ILE A 256 -8.38 4.02 13.91
N SER A 257 -7.05 4.02 13.98
CA SER A 257 -6.23 5.14 13.55
C SER A 257 -6.43 5.46 12.05
N LEU A 258 -6.46 4.43 11.20
CA LEU A 258 -6.69 4.57 9.76
C LEU A 258 -8.14 4.99 9.44
N SER A 259 -9.10 4.68 10.31
CA SER A 259 -10.51 5.03 10.14
C SER A 259 -10.77 6.54 10.12
N ILE A 260 -9.87 7.35 10.66
CA ILE A 260 -9.96 8.81 10.56
C ILE A 260 -10.05 9.25 9.09
N PHE A 261 -9.14 8.75 8.25
CA PHE A 261 -9.19 9.02 6.82
C PHE A 261 -10.38 8.33 6.14
N ALA A 262 -10.64 7.08 6.49
CA ALA A 262 -11.70 6.28 5.90
C ALA A 262 -13.10 6.94 6.02
N VAL A 263 -13.35 7.62 7.14
CA VAL A 263 -14.61 8.34 7.38
C VAL A 263 -14.64 9.70 6.69
N ILE A 264 -13.57 10.48 6.80
CA ILE A 264 -13.56 11.87 6.30
C ILE A 264 -13.46 11.94 4.76
N ALA A 265 -12.66 11.04 4.15
CA ALA A 265 -12.36 11.10 2.72
C ALA A 265 -13.60 11.00 1.80
N PRO A 266 -14.60 10.13 2.05
CA PRO A 266 -15.82 10.09 1.24
C PRO A 266 -16.57 11.42 1.18
N PHE A 267 -16.77 12.06 2.34
CA PHE A 267 -17.46 13.35 2.41
C PHE A 267 -16.67 14.48 1.74
N TYR A 268 -15.35 14.47 1.95
CA TYR A 268 -14.46 15.44 1.34
C TYR A 268 -14.44 15.34 -0.19
N THR A 269 -14.34 14.12 -0.72
CA THR A 269 -14.34 13.88 -2.17
C THR A 269 -15.68 14.23 -2.79
N TYR A 270 -16.80 13.86 -2.15
CA TYR A 270 -18.11 14.24 -2.62
C TYR A 270 -18.30 15.76 -2.71
N LYS A 271 -17.88 16.49 -1.66
CA LYS A 271 -17.96 17.95 -1.62
C LYS A 271 -17.15 18.61 -2.75
N ILE A 272 -15.94 18.10 -3.02
CA ILE A 272 -15.09 18.61 -4.09
C ILE A 272 -15.73 18.36 -5.45
N LEU A 273 -16.11 17.12 -5.75
CA LEU A 273 -16.68 16.76 -7.05
C LEU A 273 -17.98 17.56 -7.31
N LYS A 274 -18.81 17.72 -6.31
CA LYS A 274 -20.01 18.57 -6.42
C LYS A 274 -19.68 20.04 -6.71
N ARG A 275 -18.69 20.60 -6.01
CA ARG A 275 -18.28 22.00 -6.22
C ARG A 275 -17.71 22.27 -7.60
N GLU A 276 -16.90 21.33 -8.12
CA GLU A 276 -16.26 21.47 -9.42
C GLU A 276 -17.22 21.19 -10.58
N SER A 277 -18.27 20.38 -10.38
CA SER A 277 -19.31 20.13 -11.41
C SER A 277 -20.24 21.32 -11.64
N TYR A 278 -20.28 22.30 -10.73
CA TYR A 278 -21.07 23.55 -10.88
C TYR A 278 -20.25 24.75 -11.38
N LYS A 279 -18.95 24.58 -11.66
CA LYS A 279 -18.07 25.57 -12.29
C LYS A 279 -17.91 25.28 -13.78
#